data_8cfd834b03276ed855c52488fbc2a0c9
#
_entry.id   8cfd834b03276ed855c52488fbc2a0c9
#
_cell.length_a   1.000
_cell.length_b   1.000
_cell.length_c   1.000
_cell.angle_alpha   90.00
_cell.angle_beta   90.00
_cell.angle_gamma   90.00
#
_symmetry.space_group_name_H-M   'P 1'
#
loop_
_entity.id
_entity.type
_entity.pdbx_description
1 polymer ?
#
loop_
_entity_poly.entity_id
_entity_poly.type
_entity_poly.pdbx_seq_one_letter_code
_entity_poly.pdbx_strand_id
1 'polypeptide(L)'
;CQVKVKEDMKIHVPDEVFSVQKWECTVKSNTDVATFIREFVIELPEDENMNFEAGGYIQIDIPEYHGLNFKNFDIDKEYHEDWDKYNIWGLVANNDEPEFRAYSMANHPAEGNKVMLNVRIATPPPALWNDVPPGKASSYIYSLKAGDPVTISGPYGEFFIKDTDREMVYIGGGAGMAPMRSHLFHLFHTLKTGRKVSFWYGARSLREMF
;
A
#
# COMPACT_ATOMS: atom_id res chain seq x y z
N CYS A 1 -4.69 -13.81 -12.50
CA CYS A 1 -5.39 -14.49 -13.59
C CYS A 1 -4.44 -15.47 -14.27
N GLN A 2 -4.87 -16.73 -14.43
CA GLN A 2 -4.06 -17.73 -15.15
C GLN A 2 -4.69 -17.96 -16.53
N VAL A 3 -4.01 -17.53 -17.58
CA VAL A 3 -4.40 -17.81 -18.97
C VAL A 3 -3.60 -19.02 -19.46
N LYS A 4 -4.30 -20.04 -19.92
CA LYS A 4 -3.64 -21.22 -20.54
C LYS A 4 -3.34 -20.91 -22.00
N VAL A 5 -2.09 -21.06 -22.40
CA VAL A 5 -1.68 -21.01 -23.81
C VAL A 5 -2.22 -22.24 -24.51
N LYS A 6 -3.05 -22.03 -25.57
CA LYS A 6 -3.68 -23.12 -26.35
C LYS A 6 -3.24 -23.13 -27.81
N GLU A 7 -2.60 -22.08 -28.26
CA GLU A 7 -2.13 -21.89 -29.65
C GLU A 7 -1.00 -20.86 -29.65
N ASP A 8 -0.33 -20.67 -30.77
CA ASP A 8 0.68 -19.64 -30.91
C ASP A 8 0.08 -18.27 -30.63
N MET A 9 0.75 -17.46 -29.77
CA MET A 9 0.31 -16.12 -29.41
C MET A 9 1.46 -15.12 -29.52
N LYS A 10 1.10 -13.89 -29.79
CA LYS A 10 2.01 -12.75 -29.71
C LYS A 10 1.71 -12.00 -28.40
N ILE A 11 2.73 -11.87 -27.56
CA ILE A 11 2.62 -11.13 -26.30
C ILE A 11 3.32 -9.79 -26.50
N HIS A 12 2.61 -8.70 -26.24
CA HIS A 12 3.21 -7.37 -26.10
C HIS A 12 3.50 -7.13 -24.62
N VAL A 13 4.75 -6.91 -24.30
CA VAL A 13 5.21 -6.56 -22.95
C VAL A 13 5.58 -5.09 -23.00
N PRO A 14 4.93 -4.22 -22.18
CA PRO A 14 5.31 -2.82 -22.10
C PRO A 14 6.76 -2.64 -21.66
N ASP A 15 7.43 -1.61 -22.18
CA ASP A 15 8.85 -1.35 -21.92
C ASP A 15 9.13 -1.11 -20.43
N GLU A 16 8.16 -0.60 -19.69
CA GLU A 16 8.24 -0.34 -18.25
C GLU A 16 8.50 -1.61 -17.44
N VAL A 17 8.06 -2.77 -17.92
CA VAL A 17 8.31 -4.06 -17.26
C VAL A 17 9.80 -4.41 -17.22
N PHE A 18 10.59 -3.92 -18.20
CA PHE A 18 12.03 -4.15 -18.24
C PHE A 18 12.82 -3.19 -17.34
N SER A 19 12.20 -2.15 -16.81
CA SER A 19 12.81 -1.19 -15.88
C SER A 19 12.59 -1.57 -14.41
N VAL A 20 11.89 -2.67 -14.13
CA VAL A 20 11.64 -3.14 -12.77
C VAL A 20 12.95 -3.53 -12.11
N GLN A 21 13.17 -2.95 -10.94
CA GLN A 21 14.30 -3.25 -10.07
C GLN A 21 13.82 -3.85 -8.75
N LYS A 22 14.75 -4.42 -8.00
CA LYS A 22 14.50 -4.95 -6.67
C LYS A 22 15.49 -4.35 -5.70
N TRP A 23 14.99 -3.85 -4.56
CA TRP A 23 15.80 -3.19 -3.54
C TRP A 23 15.59 -3.83 -2.18
N GLU A 24 16.69 -3.93 -1.44
CA GLU A 24 16.70 -4.18 -0.02
C GLU A 24 16.65 -2.85 0.70
N CYS A 25 15.51 -2.53 1.29
CA CYS A 25 15.20 -1.23 1.88
C CYS A 25 15.11 -1.32 3.40
N THR A 26 15.00 -0.16 4.04
CA THR A 26 14.79 -0.07 5.48
C THR A 26 13.47 0.62 5.78
N VAL A 27 12.73 0.10 6.75
CA VAL A 27 11.52 0.75 7.26
C VAL A 27 11.93 2.04 7.97
N LYS A 28 11.41 3.18 7.52
CA LYS A 28 11.61 4.48 8.16
C LYS A 28 10.61 4.72 9.28
N SER A 29 9.33 4.46 9.00
CA SER A 29 8.24 4.58 9.96
C SER A 29 7.09 3.66 9.60
N ASN A 30 6.30 3.28 10.61
CA ASN A 30 5.11 2.46 10.46
C ASN A 30 4.09 2.90 11.53
N THR A 31 3.29 3.91 11.23
CA THR A 31 2.45 4.63 12.19
C THR A 31 0.98 4.52 11.83
N ASP A 32 0.12 4.43 12.84
CA ASP A 32 -1.32 4.44 12.64
C ASP A 32 -1.77 5.82 12.18
N VAL A 33 -2.55 5.89 11.10
CA VAL A 33 -3.17 7.12 10.56
C VAL A 33 -4.68 7.06 10.61
N ALA A 34 -5.23 5.87 10.82
CA ALA A 34 -6.65 5.63 11.09
C ALA A 34 -6.78 4.29 11.82
N THR A 35 -7.94 4.01 12.39
CA THR A 35 -8.23 2.82 13.21
C THR A 35 -7.64 1.51 12.66
N PHE A 36 -7.65 1.35 11.34
CA PHE A 36 -7.22 0.11 10.66
C PHE A 36 -6.23 0.36 9.54
N ILE A 37 -5.62 1.55 9.47
CA ILE A 37 -4.72 1.92 8.37
C ILE A 37 -3.45 2.52 8.96
N ARG A 38 -2.32 2.04 8.45
CA ARG A 38 -0.98 2.58 8.71
C ARG A 38 -0.43 3.32 7.50
N GLU A 39 0.27 4.41 7.79
CA GLU A 39 1.25 4.97 6.89
C GLU A 39 2.56 4.22 7.09
N PHE A 40 2.97 3.51 6.06
CA PHE A 40 4.20 2.71 6.05
C PHE A 40 5.20 3.37 5.11
N VAL A 41 6.30 3.86 5.67
CA VAL A 41 7.34 4.56 4.91
C VAL A 41 8.60 3.73 4.87
N ILE A 42 9.12 3.55 3.67
CA ILE A 42 10.32 2.77 3.35
C ILE A 42 11.35 3.73 2.77
N GLU A 43 12.61 3.62 3.19
CA GLU A 43 13.75 4.31 2.57
C GLU A 43 14.51 3.35 1.66
N LEU A 44 14.77 3.79 0.42
CA LEU A 44 15.66 3.09 -0.48
C LEU A 44 17.13 3.25 -0.01
N PRO A 45 18.06 2.40 -0.46
CA PRO A 45 19.49 2.61 -0.24
C PRO A 45 19.94 4.01 -0.69
N GLU A 46 20.97 4.57 -0.03
CA GLU A 46 21.38 5.98 -0.23
C GLU A 46 21.72 6.34 -1.69
N ASP A 47 22.32 5.42 -2.43
CA ASP A 47 22.74 5.63 -3.83
C ASP A 47 21.67 5.21 -4.86
N GLU A 48 20.50 4.78 -4.39
CA GLU A 48 19.42 4.31 -5.26
C GLU A 48 18.29 5.33 -5.37
N ASN A 49 17.65 5.34 -6.52
CA ASN A 49 16.48 6.17 -6.74
C ASN A 49 15.45 5.43 -7.60
N MET A 50 14.20 5.44 -7.13
CA MET A 50 13.09 4.90 -7.89
C MET A 50 12.44 6.00 -8.74
N ASN A 51 12.66 5.96 -10.04
CA ASN A 51 11.93 6.82 -10.98
C ASN A 51 10.55 6.21 -11.24
N PHE A 52 9.51 6.86 -10.78
CA PHE A 52 8.13 6.40 -10.96
C PHE A 52 7.20 7.55 -11.35
N GLU A 53 6.07 7.20 -11.91
CA GLU A 53 4.98 8.13 -12.22
C GLU A 53 3.94 8.12 -11.09
N ALA A 54 3.36 9.29 -10.76
CA ALA A 54 2.34 9.40 -9.73
C ALA A 54 1.15 8.47 -10.04
N GLY A 55 0.76 7.66 -9.04
CA GLY A 55 -0.24 6.59 -9.20
C GLY A 55 0.35 5.19 -9.41
N GLY A 56 1.67 5.08 -9.55
CA GLY A 56 2.37 3.80 -9.61
C GLY A 56 2.28 2.99 -8.31
N TYR A 57 2.68 1.73 -8.38
CA TYR A 57 2.71 0.82 -7.24
C TYR A 57 4.03 0.05 -7.18
N ILE A 58 4.30 -0.53 -6.02
CA ILE A 58 5.41 -1.46 -5.79
C ILE A 58 4.87 -2.83 -5.38
N GLN A 59 5.72 -3.83 -5.42
CA GLN A 59 5.50 -5.12 -4.76
C GLN A 59 6.40 -5.23 -3.55
N ILE A 60 5.85 -5.75 -2.45
CA ILE A 60 6.60 -6.10 -1.23
C ILE A 60 6.73 -7.60 -1.15
N ASP A 61 7.94 -8.09 -0.91
CA ASP A 61 8.19 -9.49 -0.59
C ASP A 61 7.75 -9.77 0.84
N ILE A 62 6.98 -10.82 1.01
CA ILE A 62 6.48 -11.30 2.30
C ILE A 62 7.15 -12.63 2.59
N PRO A 63 8.02 -12.73 3.59
CA PRO A 63 8.68 -13.97 3.94
C PRO A 63 7.72 -14.99 4.55
N GLU A 64 8.17 -16.22 4.67
CA GLU A 64 7.52 -17.20 5.53
C GLU A 64 7.55 -16.71 7.00
N TYR A 65 6.44 -16.85 7.71
CA TYR A 65 6.34 -16.56 9.14
C TYR A 65 5.19 -17.33 9.78
N HIS A 66 5.32 -17.65 11.08
CA HIS A 66 4.31 -18.37 11.84
C HIS A 66 4.04 -17.70 13.19
N GLY A 67 2.81 -17.79 13.65
CA GLY A 67 2.41 -17.35 14.98
C GLY A 67 2.49 -15.84 15.20
N LEU A 68 2.32 -15.05 14.15
CA LEU A 68 2.31 -13.58 14.25
C LEU A 68 1.05 -13.13 14.98
N ASN A 69 1.20 -12.80 16.25
CA ASN A 69 0.09 -12.48 17.13
C ASN A 69 -0.20 -10.98 17.13
N PHE A 70 -1.44 -10.59 16.84
CA PHE A 70 -1.87 -9.20 16.77
C PHE A 70 -1.78 -8.45 18.10
N LYS A 71 -1.75 -9.17 19.23
CA LYS A 71 -1.48 -8.56 20.56
C LYS A 71 -0.13 -7.88 20.67
N ASN A 72 0.81 -8.25 19.77
CA ASN A 72 2.15 -7.69 19.75
C ASN A 72 2.28 -6.46 18.85
N PHE A 73 1.20 -6.06 18.14
CA PHE A 73 1.22 -4.85 17.35
C PHE A 73 1.16 -3.62 18.24
N ASP A 74 1.99 -2.65 17.91
CA ASP A 74 2.01 -1.34 18.56
C ASP A 74 0.94 -0.47 17.89
N ILE A 75 -0.24 -0.44 18.47
CA ILE A 75 -1.40 0.33 17.97
C ILE A 75 -1.62 1.52 18.89
N ASP A 76 -1.86 2.68 18.31
CA ASP A 76 -2.14 3.90 19.06
C ASP A 76 -3.36 3.74 19.97
N LYS A 77 -3.25 4.21 21.20
CA LYS A 77 -4.28 4.02 22.25
C LYS A 77 -5.66 4.53 21.86
N GLU A 78 -5.73 5.55 21.03
CA GLU A 78 -6.99 6.09 20.53
C GLU A 78 -7.82 5.08 19.71
N TYR A 79 -7.16 4.05 19.14
CA TYR A 79 -7.81 3.01 18.32
C TYR A 79 -8.11 1.71 19.09
N HIS A 80 -7.64 1.57 20.34
CA HIS A 80 -7.80 0.33 21.12
C HIS A 80 -9.26 -0.07 21.29
N GLU A 81 -10.18 0.90 21.55
CA GLU A 81 -11.61 0.64 21.70
C GLU A 81 -12.21 -0.08 20.49
N ASP A 82 -11.82 0.33 19.27
CA ASP A 82 -12.29 -0.31 18.04
C ASP A 82 -11.67 -1.70 17.85
N TRP A 83 -10.40 -1.87 18.20
CA TRP A 83 -9.70 -3.16 18.14
C TRP A 83 -10.28 -4.16 19.13
N ASP A 84 -10.65 -3.72 20.33
CA ASP A 84 -11.37 -4.51 21.34
C ASP A 84 -12.77 -4.90 20.85
N LYS A 85 -13.52 -3.92 20.37
CA LYS A 85 -14.89 -4.09 19.86
C LYS A 85 -14.99 -5.16 18.76
N TYR A 86 -14.02 -5.20 17.87
CA TYR A 86 -13.98 -6.17 16.77
C TYR A 86 -13.13 -7.40 17.06
N ASN A 87 -12.66 -7.58 18.31
CA ASN A 87 -11.81 -8.70 18.75
C ASN A 87 -10.59 -8.94 17.86
N ILE A 88 -9.96 -7.86 17.39
CA ILE A 88 -8.83 -7.93 16.44
C ILE A 88 -7.56 -8.44 17.13
N TRP A 89 -7.36 -8.12 18.40
CA TRP A 89 -6.23 -8.57 19.21
C TRP A 89 -6.11 -10.10 19.32
N GLY A 90 -7.24 -10.82 19.15
CA GLY A 90 -7.26 -12.28 19.20
C GLY A 90 -6.73 -12.98 17.95
N LEU A 91 -6.45 -12.23 16.89
CA LEU A 91 -6.02 -12.81 15.62
C LEU A 91 -4.55 -13.21 15.63
N VAL A 92 -4.27 -14.28 14.87
CA VAL A 92 -2.91 -14.77 14.62
C VAL A 92 -2.77 -15.05 13.12
N ALA A 93 -1.72 -14.49 12.52
CA ALA A 93 -1.43 -14.69 11.11
C ALA A 93 -0.27 -15.66 10.89
N ASN A 94 -0.34 -16.39 9.79
CA ASN A 94 0.72 -17.27 9.30
C ASN A 94 0.90 -17.06 7.79
N ASN A 95 2.10 -17.29 7.32
CA ASN A 95 2.44 -17.36 5.91
C ASN A 95 3.38 -18.55 5.68
N ASP A 96 2.89 -19.61 5.06
CA ASP A 96 3.60 -20.88 4.95
C ASP A 96 4.66 -20.91 3.83
N GLU A 97 4.63 -19.91 2.95
CA GLU A 97 5.58 -19.80 1.85
C GLU A 97 5.81 -18.33 1.49
N PRO A 98 7.01 -17.96 1.01
CA PRO A 98 7.27 -16.60 0.56
C PRO A 98 6.32 -16.21 -0.58
N GLU A 99 5.78 -14.99 -0.49
CA GLU A 99 4.91 -14.41 -1.51
C GLU A 99 5.20 -12.93 -1.70
N PHE A 100 4.50 -12.28 -2.61
CA PHE A 100 4.55 -10.83 -2.77
C PHE A 100 3.15 -10.24 -2.90
N ARG A 101 3.02 -8.96 -2.55
CA ARG A 101 1.77 -8.20 -2.74
C ARG A 101 2.06 -6.81 -3.27
N ALA A 102 1.15 -6.37 -4.15
CA ALA A 102 1.17 -5.04 -4.73
C ALA A 102 0.55 -4.00 -3.79
N TYR A 103 1.20 -2.84 -3.66
CA TYR A 103 0.71 -1.69 -2.92
C TYR A 103 0.95 -0.41 -3.71
N SER A 104 -0.11 0.38 -3.91
CA SER A 104 0.00 1.69 -4.55
C SER A 104 0.80 2.65 -3.68
N MET A 105 1.69 3.41 -4.29
CA MET A 105 2.46 4.45 -3.61
C MET A 105 1.58 5.66 -3.30
N ALA A 106 1.69 6.16 -2.07
CA ALA A 106 0.99 7.36 -1.61
C ALA A 106 1.83 8.63 -1.77
N ASN A 107 3.17 8.51 -1.79
CA ASN A 107 4.04 9.63 -2.13
C ASN A 107 4.01 9.94 -3.63
N HIS A 108 4.31 11.19 -3.98
CA HIS A 108 4.57 11.57 -5.37
C HIS A 108 6.07 11.66 -5.64
N PRO A 109 6.53 11.63 -6.90
CA PRO A 109 7.96 11.53 -7.23
C PRO A 109 8.86 12.58 -6.57
N ALA A 110 8.37 13.80 -6.35
CA ALA A 110 9.17 14.89 -5.77
C ALA A 110 9.32 14.82 -4.23
N GLU A 111 8.77 13.80 -3.55
CA GLU A 111 8.93 13.63 -2.10
C GLU A 111 10.24 12.92 -1.68
N GLY A 112 11.12 12.68 -2.63
CA GLY A 112 12.47 12.16 -2.38
C GLY A 112 12.57 10.64 -2.41
N ASN A 113 13.71 10.12 -1.93
CA ASN A 113 14.11 8.73 -2.02
C ASN A 113 13.39 7.83 -0.99
N LYS A 114 12.05 7.80 -1.07
CA LYS A 114 11.21 7.00 -0.19
C LYS A 114 10.01 6.44 -0.93
N VAL A 115 9.48 5.36 -0.40
CA VAL A 115 8.17 4.80 -0.76
C VAL A 115 7.25 4.93 0.44
N MET A 116 6.10 5.56 0.25
CA MET A 116 5.05 5.69 1.25
C MET A 116 3.83 4.89 0.81
N LEU A 117 3.32 4.06 1.69
CA LEU A 117 2.14 3.25 1.45
C LEU A 117 1.08 3.54 2.51
N ASN A 118 -0.20 3.40 2.15
CA ASN A 118 -1.29 3.32 3.11
C ASN A 118 -1.78 1.87 3.17
N VAL A 119 -1.54 1.20 4.29
CA VAL A 119 -1.80 -0.23 4.43
C VAL A 119 -2.94 -0.47 5.42
N ARG A 120 -4.06 -0.99 4.92
CA ARG A 120 -5.17 -1.43 5.78
C ARG A 120 -4.91 -2.84 6.28
N ILE A 121 -5.07 -3.07 7.59
CA ILE A 121 -5.07 -4.42 8.14
C ILE A 121 -6.25 -5.22 7.59
N ALA A 122 -5.97 -6.37 6.99
CA ALA A 122 -6.99 -7.27 6.45
C ALA A 122 -7.39 -8.29 7.51
N THR A 123 -8.54 -8.05 8.11
CA THR A 123 -9.17 -8.98 9.06
C THR A 123 -10.11 -9.94 8.34
N PRO A 124 -10.40 -11.12 8.91
CA PRO A 124 -11.46 -11.98 8.40
C PRO A 124 -12.80 -11.23 8.28
N PRO A 125 -13.64 -11.56 7.28
CA PRO A 125 -14.99 -11.04 7.23
C PRO A 125 -15.79 -11.43 8.48
N PRO A 126 -16.67 -10.59 9.04
CA PRO A 126 -17.43 -10.90 10.25
C PRO A 126 -18.18 -12.23 10.20
N ALA A 127 -18.75 -12.58 9.04
CA ALA A 127 -19.48 -13.84 8.86
C ALA A 127 -18.56 -15.07 8.78
N LEU A 128 -17.25 -14.91 8.59
CA LEU A 128 -16.27 -15.96 8.39
C LEU A 128 -15.07 -15.77 9.34
N TRP A 129 -15.32 -15.16 10.50
CA TRP A 129 -14.26 -14.74 11.43
C TRP A 129 -13.34 -15.90 11.88
N ASN A 130 -13.90 -17.09 12.02
CA ASN A 130 -13.16 -18.28 12.45
C ASN A 130 -12.72 -19.19 11.29
N ASP A 131 -13.20 -18.92 10.08
CA ASP A 131 -13.00 -19.78 8.91
C ASP A 131 -11.95 -19.25 7.94
N VAL A 132 -11.73 -17.94 7.96
CA VAL A 132 -10.78 -17.26 7.07
C VAL A 132 -9.65 -16.66 7.91
N PRO A 133 -8.38 -16.89 7.57
CA PRO A 133 -7.27 -16.26 8.28
C PRO A 133 -7.18 -14.76 7.97
N PRO A 134 -6.52 -13.97 8.84
CA PRO A 134 -6.18 -12.58 8.52
C PRO A 134 -5.21 -12.50 7.32
N GLY A 135 -5.17 -11.33 6.70
CA GLY A 135 -4.34 -11.11 5.50
C GLY A 135 -2.85 -11.19 5.81
N LYS A 136 -2.14 -12.08 5.13
CA LYS A 136 -0.71 -12.36 5.34
C LYS A 136 0.17 -11.12 5.20
N ALA A 137 0.05 -10.40 4.08
CA ALA A 137 0.91 -9.25 3.80
C ALA A 137 0.66 -8.07 4.73
N SER A 138 -0.59 -7.71 4.97
CA SER A 138 -0.92 -6.61 5.89
C SER A 138 -0.48 -6.92 7.32
N SER A 139 -0.63 -8.17 7.77
CA SER A 139 -0.16 -8.61 9.09
C SER A 139 1.36 -8.51 9.21
N TYR A 140 2.10 -8.96 8.19
CA TYR A 140 3.55 -8.80 8.14
C TYR A 140 3.96 -7.33 8.23
N ILE A 141 3.36 -6.46 7.40
CA ILE A 141 3.68 -5.02 7.42
C ILE A 141 3.38 -4.41 8.80
N TYR A 142 2.27 -4.78 9.43
CA TYR A 142 1.94 -4.28 10.77
C TYR A 142 2.93 -4.72 11.86
N SER A 143 3.67 -5.81 11.65
CA SER A 143 4.69 -6.27 12.59
C SER A 143 6.03 -5.55 12.46
N LEU A 144 6.29 -4.90 11.32
CA LEU A 144 7.55 -4.22 11.05
C LEU A 144 7.67 -2.91 11.84
N LYS A 145 8.91 -2.61 12.24
CA LYS A 145 9.27 -1.39 12.99
C LYS A 145 10.33 -0.60 12.24
N ALA A 146 10.50 0.65 12.61
CA ALA A 146 11.58 1.47 12.09
C ALA A 146 12.94 0.78 12.29
N GLY A 147 13.73 0.70 11.23
CA GLY A 147 15.00 -0.01 11.17
C GLY A 147 14.94 -1.44 10.64
N ASP A 148 13.75 -2.04 10.54
CA ASP A 148 13.62 -3.40 9.99
C ASP A 148 13.89 -3.41 8.48
N PRO A 149 14.49 -4.49 7.94
CA PRO A 149 14.68 -4.65 6.51
C PRO A 149 13.37 -5.03 5.82
N VAL A 150 13.19 -4.55 4.60
CA VAL A 150 12.08 -4.90 3.72
C VAL A 150 12.52 -4.92 2.28
N THR A 151 12.14 -5.95 1.55
CA THR A 151 12.47 -6.06 0.12
C THR A 151 11.26 -5.63 -0.73
N ILE A 152 11.52 -4.73 -1.66
CA ILE A 152 10.51 -4.24 -2.59
C ILE A 152 10.98 -4.37 -4.03
N SER A 153 10.04 -4.42 -4.96
CA SER A 153 10.32 -4.32 -6.39
C SER A 153 9.35 -3.34 -7.07
N GLY A 154 9.82 -2.71 -8.14
CA GLY A 154 9.03 -1.73 -8.89
C GLY A 154 9.89 -0.86 -9.81
N PRO A 155 9.35 0.29 -10.23
CA PRO A 155 7.93 0.66 -10.15
C PRO A 155 7.07 -0.13 -11.13
N TYR A 156 5.78 -0.21 -10.83
CA TYR A 156 4.75 -0.75 -11.71
C TYR A 156 3.57 0.24 -11.78
N GLY A 157 2.69 0.09 -12.75
CA GLY A 157 1.42 0.81 -12.74
C GLY A 157 0.85 1.14 -14.10
N GLU A 158 -0.43 1.47 -14.09
CA GLU A 158 -1.20 1.95 -15.25
C GLU A 158 -2.22 3.03 -14.82
N PHE A 159 -2.33 3.30 -13.51
CA PHE A 159 -3.24 4.29 -12.97
C PHE A 159 -2.57 5.66 -12.92
N PHE A 160 -2.32 6.25 -14.08
CA PHE A 160 -1.62 7.53 -14.20
C PHE A 160 -2.58 8.70 -14.48
N ILE A 161 -2.11 9.91 -14.19
CA ILE A 161 -2.82 11.15 -14.50
C ILE A 161 -2.94 11.27 -16.03
N LYS A 162 -4.16 11.43 -16.51
CA LYS A 162 -4.38 11.59 -17.95
C LYS A 162 -4.02 13.00 -18.38
N ASP A 163 -3.26 13.10 -19.47
CA ASP A 163 -2.88 14.38 -20.11
C ASP A 163 -4.08 14.94 -20.87
N THR A 164 -4.91 15.68 -20.18
CA THR A 164 -6.09 16.38 -20.70
C THR A 164 -6.34 17.66 -19.90
N ASP A 165 -7.07 18.62 -20.47
CA ASP A 165 -7.52 19.84 -19.79
C ASP A 165 -8.86 19.67 -19.05
N ARG A 166 -9.41 18.45 -19.03
CA ARG A 166 -10.72 18.20 -18.41
C ARG A 166 -10.66 18.31 -16.90
N GLU A 167 -11.79 18.68 -16.29
CA GLU A 167 -12.00 18.55 -14.85
C GLU A 167 -11.72 17.11 -14.39
N MET A 168 -11.11 16.98 -13.22
CA MET A 168 -10.83 15.70 -12.58
C MET A 168 -11.75 15.51 -11.38
N VAL A 169 -12.31 14.30 -11.28
CA VAL A 169 -13.10 13.89 -10.12
C VAL A 169 -12.45 12.64 -9.53
N TYR A 170 -11.99 12.73 -8.29
CA TYR A 170 -11.45 11.63 -7.51
C TYR A 170 -12.47 11.16 -6.49
N ILE A 171 -12.72 9.86 -6.44
CA ILE A 171 -13.62 9.23 -5.48
C ILE A 171 -12.87 8.07 -4.84
N GLY A 172 -12.66 8.12 -3.54
CA GLY A 172 -11.89 7.10 -2.82
C GLY A 172 -12.35 6.88 -1.40
N GLY A 173 -11.70 5.93 -0.74
CA GLY A 173 -11.93 5.62 0.66
C GLY A 173 -10.88 4.67 1.22
N GLY A 174 -10.60 4.81 2.51
CA GLY A 174 -9.60 3.99 3.19
C GLY A 174 -8.24 4.03 2.50
N ALA A 175 -7.52 2.91 2.48
CA ALA A 175 -6.21 2.78 1.86
C ALA A 175 -6.18 3.08 0.34
N GLY A 176 -7.35 3.13 -0.34
CA GLY A 176 -7.47 3.61 -1.71
C GLY A 176 -7.11 5.08 -1.89
N MET A 177 -6.90 5.81 -0.79
CA MET A 177 -6.32 7.16 -0.81
C MET A 177 -4.89 7.19 -1.37
N ALA A 178 -4.10 6.12 -1.23
CA ALA A 178 -2.69 6.11 -1.61
C ALA A 178 -2.42 6.66 -3.03
N PRO A 179 -2.92 6.06 -4.12
CA PRO A 179 -2.66 6.59 -5.46
C PRO A 179 -3.29 7.96 -5.70
N MET A 180 -4.38 8.28 -5.02
CA MET A 180 -5.03 9.59 -5.14
C MET A 180 -4.20 10.68 -4.48
N ARG A 181 -3.61 10.44 -3.31
CA ARG A 181 -2.68 11.35 -2.67
C ARG A 181 -1.49 11.61 -3.60
N SER A 182 -0.91 10.55 -4.16
CA SER A 182 0.20 10.68 -5.11
C SER A 182 -0.16 11.59 -6.29
N HIS A 183 -1.32 11.39 -6.92
CA HIS A 183 -1.82 12.23 -8.00
C HIS A 183 -2.03 13.69 -7.57
N LEU A 184 -2.78 13.91 -6.48
CA LEU A 184 -3.14 15.25 -6.01
C LEU A 184 -1.89 16.07 -5.66
N PHE A 185 -0.93 15.47 -4.94
CA PHE A 185 0.31 16.13 -4.61
C PHE A 185 1.17 16.43 -5.85
N HIS A 186 1.24 15.51 -6.81
CA HIS A 186 1.93 15.74 -8.06
C HIS A 186 1.29 16.89 -8.87
N LEU A 187 -0.05 16.86 -9.00
CA LEU A 187 -0.80 17.90 -9.71
C LEU A 187 -0.60 19.30 -9.11
N PHE A 188 -0.69 19.42 -7.78
CA PHE A 188 -0.68 20.74 -7.14
C PHE A 188 0.73 21.20 -6.78
N HIS A 189 1.62 20.32 -6.35
CA HIS A 189 2.96 20.72 -5.91
C HIS A 189 4.01 20.69 -7.01
N THR A 190 3.90 19.77 -7.98
CA THR A 190 4.86 19.64 -9.08
C THR A 190 4.37 20.33 -10.35
N LEU A 191 3.21 19.92 -10.86
CA LEU A 191 2.68 20.42 -12.12
C LEU A 191 2.02 21.80 -11.99
N LYS A 192 1.69 22.25 -10.77
CA LYS A 192 0.99 23.53 -10.51
C LYS A 192 -0.26 23.68 -11.38
N THR A 193 -1.04 22.61 -11.51
CA THR A 193 -2.17 22.55 -12.43
C THR A 193 -3.22 23.62 -12.16
N GLY A 194 -3.75 24.23 -13.23
CA GLY A 194 -4.92 25.10 -13.17
C GLY A 194 -6.25 24.36 -13.39
N ARG A 195 -6.22 23.02 -13.57
CA ARG A 195 -7.42 22.21 -13.77
C ARG A 195 -8.28 22.18 -12.52
N LYS A 196 -9.59 22.19 -12.70
CA LYS A 196 -10.53 21.98 -11.59
C LYS A 196 -10.43 20.52 -11.12
N VAL A 197 -10.30 20.33 -9.82
CA VAL A 197 -10.22 19.02 -9.18
C VAL A 197 -11.27 18.93 -8.08
N SER A 198 -12.09 17.87 -8.10
CA SER A 198 -13.02 17.54 -7.04
C SER A 198 -12.58 16.22 -6.39
N PHE A 199 -12.48 16.20 -5.08
CA PHE A 199 -12.09 15.01 -4.32
C PHE A 199 -13.18 14.63 -3.31
N TRP A 200 -13.64 13.38 -3.40
CA TRP A 200 -14.63 12.79 -2.51
C TRP A 200 -14.01 11.62 -1.78
N TYR A 201 -13.98 11.70 -0.46
CA TYR A 201 -13.42 10.66 0.37
C TYR A 201 -14.49 10.08 1.29
N GLY A 202 -14.68 8.74 1.23
CA GLY A 202 -15.65 8.00 2.04
C GLY A 202 -14.99 7.19 3.14
N ALA A 203 -15.53 7.29 4.36
CA ALA A 203 -15.15 6.46 5.50
C ALA A 203 -16.40 6.05 6.29
N ARG A 204 -16.31 4.97 7.08
CA ARG A 204 -17.42 4.51 7.93
C ARG A 204 -17.54 5.32 9.20
N SER A 205 -16.45 5.92 9.68
CA SER A 205 -16.39 6.80 10.83
C SER A 205 -15.27 7.83 10.69
N LEU A 206 -15.26 8.85 11.55
CA LEU A 206 -14.17 9.84 11.59
C LEU A 206 -12.82 9.23 11.94
N ARG A 207 -12.79 8.20 12.80
CA ARG A 207 -11.55 7.47 13.15
C ARG A 207 -10.99 6.61 12.01
N GLU A 208 -11.75 6.41 10.94
CA GLU A 208 -11.28 5.69 9.73
C GLU A 208 -10.89 6.63 8.60
N MET A 209 -10.94 7.95 8.83
CA MET A 209 -10.43 8.98 7.91
C MET A 209 -9.01 9.38 8.28
N PHE A 210 -8.17 9.65 7.26
CA PHE A 210 -6.81 10.15 7.41
C PHE A 210 -6.40 11.03 6.24
#